data_da52ed50c9e81ff28d5737c5bb4f54b2
#
_entry.id   da52ed50c9e81ff28d5737c5bb4f54b2
#
_cell.length_a   1.000
_cell.length_b   1.000
_cell.length_c   1.000
_cell.angle_alpha   90.00
_cell.angle_beta   90.00
_cell.angle_gamma   90.00
#
_symmetry.space_group_name_H-M   'P 1'
#
loop_
_entity.id
_entity.type
_entity.pdbx_description
1 polymer ?
#
loop_
_entity_poly.entity_id
_entity_poly.type
_entity_poly.pdbx_seq_one_letter_code
_entity_poly.pdbx_strand_id
1 'polypeptide(L)'
;MVSPGRVKLVWFVPADALDATRAAVFAAGAGYIGDYERCSWYTPGTGTFLGGEGTDPAVGEAGREERVSELRVETVVPAGLIDAAVAALVAAHPYEEPAYDVYPLLEA
;
A
#
# COMPACT_ATOMS: atom_id res chain seq x y z
N MET A 1 25.37 -10.21 8.52
CA MET A 1 23.97 -10.25 8.06
C MET A 1 23.83 -9.44 6.78
N VAL A 2 23.13 -9.99 5.81
CA VAL A 2 22.92 -9.32 4.51
C VAL A 2 21.55 -8.65 4.53
N SER A 3 21.51 -7.36 4.16
CA SER A 3 20.25 -6.65 4.00
C SER A 3 19.49 -7.20 2.79
N PRO A 4 18.15 -7.23 2.82
CA PRO A 4 17.40 -7.68 1.65
C PRO A 4 17.64 -6.74 0.46
N GLY A 5 17.74 -7.31 -0.74
CA GLY A 5 17.84 -6.52 -1.97
C GLY A 5 16.48 -5.94 -2.36
N ARG A 6 15.40 -6.65 -2.03
CA ARG A 6 14.02 -6.24 -2.29
C ARG A 6 13.18 -6.41 -1.04
N VAL A 7 12.13 -5.62 -0.98
CA VAL A 7 11.10 -5.72 0.04
C VAL A 7 9.74 -5.84 -0.65
N LYS A 8 8.75 -6.33 0.07
CA LYS A 8 7.37 -6.33 -0.41
C LYS A 8 6.62 -5.18 0.24
N LEU A 9 6.00 -4.35 -0.58
CA LEU A 9 5.09 -3.31 -0.12
C LEU A 9 3.67 -3.81 -0.29
N VAL A 10 2.91 -3.77 0.80
CA VAL A 10 1.50 -4.17 0.82
C VAL A 10 0.69 -2.97 1.29
N TRP A 11 -0.41 -2.68 0.61
CA TRP A 11 -1.34 -1.64 1.08
C TRP A 11 -2.77 -2.04 0.83
N PHE A 12 -3.66 -1.32 1.51
CA PHE A 12 -5.10 -1.55 1.43
C PHE A 12 -5.75 -0.28 0.91
N VAL A 13 -6.60 -0.39 -0.09
CA VAL A 13 -7.09 0.76 -0.82
C VAL A 13 -8.49 0.51 -1.36
N PRO A 14 -9.39 1.51 -1.35
CA PRO A 14 -10.67 1.35 -2.04
C PRO A 14 -10.46 1.19 -3.55
N ALA A 15 -11.36 0.48 -4.19
CA ALA A 15 -11.21 0.11 -5.60
C ALA A 15 -11.01 1.30 -6.54
N ASP A 16 -11.64 2.43 -6.24
CA ASP A 16 -11.54 3.63 -7.09
C ASP A 16 -10.18 4.34 -7.00
N ALA A 17 -9.35 4.00 -6.02
CA ALA A 17 -8.00 4.53 -5.89
C ALA A 17 -6.91 3.49 -6.18
N LEU A 18 -7.28 2.30 -6.65
CA LEU A 18 -6.33 1.24 -6.96
C LEU A 18 -5.31 1.69 -8.01
N ASP A 19 -5.78 2.17 -9.14
CA ASP A 19 -4.88 2.52 -10.25
C ASP A 19 -4.02 3.73 -9.93
N ALA A 20 -4.54 4.73 -9.22
CA ALA A 20 -3.75 5.90 -8.82
C ALA A 20 -2.62 5.53 -7.87
N THR A 21 -2.89 4.68 -6.88
CA THR A 21 -1.84 4.24 -5.93
C THR A 21 -0.81 3.35 -6.63
N ARG A 22 -1.25 2.43 -7.50
CA ARG A 22 -0.33 1.60 -8.28
C ARG A 22 0.58 2.45 -9.16
N ALA A 23 0.01 3.39 -9.90
CA ALA A 23 0.77 4.29 -10.77
C ALA A 23 1.83 5.07 -10.00
N ALA A 24 1.48 5.61 -8.83
CA ALA A 24 2.40 6.37 -7.99
C ALA A 24 3.56 5.50 -7.49
N VAL A 25 3.26 4.30 -7.01
CA VAL A 25 4.26 3.37 -6.48
C VAL A 25 5.19 2.88 -7.59
N PHE A 26 4.66 2.58 -8.77
CA PHE A 26 5.49 2.17 -9.92
C PHE A 26 6.37 3.31 -10.41
N ALA A 27 5.87 4.55 -10.43
CA ALA A 27 6.69 5.70 -10.82
C ALA A 27 7.87 5.93 -9.86
N ALA A 28 7.73 5.49 -8.61
CA ALA A 28 8.82 5.58 -7.62
C ALA A 28 9.83 4.42 -7.73
N GLY A 29 9.64 3.48 -8.67
CA GLY A 29 10.61 2.43 -8.95
C GLY A 29 10.19 1.02 -8.52
N ALA A 30 8.94 0.83 -8.10
CA ALA A 30 8.43 -0.49 -7.72
C ALA A 30 7.97 -1.30 -8.94
N GLY A 31 7.82 -2.61 -8.74
CA GLY A 31 7.10 -3.46 -9.68
C GLY A 31 7.94 -4.14 -10.75
N TYR A 32 9.25 -4.17 -10.60
CA TYR A 32 10.11 -4.85 -11.57
C TYR A 32 10.44 -6.27 -11.12
N ILE A 33 10.21 -7.22 -12.00
CA ILE A 33 10.66 -8.61 -11.84
C ILE A 33 11.32 -9.01 -13.16
N GLY A 34 12.66 -9.09 -13.16
CA GLY A 34 13.41 -9.31 -14.40
C GLY A 34 13.09 -8.22 -15.40
N ASP A 35 12.68 -8.62 -16.60
CA ASP A 35 12.32 -7.71 -17.69
C ASP A 35 10.86 -7.27 -17.65
N TYR A 36 10.08 -7.71 -16.66
CA TYR A 36 8.69 -7.31 -16.51
C TYR A 36 8.57 -6.10 -15.62
N GLU A 37 7.69 -5.17 -15.98
CA GLU A 37 7.39 -3.96 -15.25
C GLU A 37 5.98 -4.02 -14.66
N ARG A 38 5.71 -3.16 -13.70
CA ARG A 38 4.37 -2.96 -13.13
C ARG A 38 3.78 -4.26 -12.58
N CYS A 39 4.66 -5.09 -12.03
CA CYS A 39 4.22 -6.34 -11.43
C CYS A 39 3.56 -6.08 -10.09
N SER A 40 2.32 -6.48 -9.96
CA SER A 40 1.57 -6.38 -8.71
C SER A 40 0.53 -7.49 -8.66
N TRP A 41 0.02 -7.72 -7.46
CA TRP A 41 -1.07 -8.66 -7.23
C TRP A 41 -2.06 -8.00 -6.31
N TYR A 42 -3.36 -8.18 -6.52
CA TYR A 42 -4.36 -7.63 -5.62
C TYR A 42 -5.59 -8.51 -5.55
N THR A 43 -6.32 -8.39 -4.44
CA THR A 43 -7.53 -9.16 -4.18
C THR A 43 -8.51 -8.31 -3.36
N PRO A 44 -9.82 -8.48 -3.56
CA PRO A 44 -10.81 -7.81 -2.73
C PRO A 44 -10.88 -8.42 -1.34
N GLY A 45 -11.29 -7.60 -0.39
CA GLY A 45 -11.50 -8.01 0.99
C GLY A 45 -12.28 -6.95 1.74
N THR A 46 -12.38 -7.14 3.05
CA THR A 46 -13.10 -6.21 3.92
C THR A 46 -12.15 -5.67 4.97
N GLY A 47 -11.99 -4.35 5.00
CA GLY A 47 -11.25 -3.67 6.06
C GLY A 47 -12.17 -3.20 7.16
N THR A 48 -11.65 -3.14 8.38
CA THR A 48 -12.39 -2.62 9.51
C THR A 48 -11.57 -1.56 10.23
N PHE A 49 -12.24 -0.56 10.77
CA PHE A 49 -11.60 0.44 11.60
C PHE A 49 -12.60 1.12 12.51
N LEU A 50 -12.07 1.72 13.58
CA LEU A 50 -12.84 2.57 14.46
C LEU A 50 -12.02 3.83 14.70
N GLY A 51 -12.46 4.95 14.14
CA GLY A 51 -11.79 6.23 14.33
C GLY A 51 -11.96 6.70 15.76
N GLY A 52 -10.86 6.99 16.44
CA GLY A 52 -10.88 7.55 17.77
C GLY A 52 -11.33 9.01 17.77
N GLU A 53 -11.53 9.56 18.94
CA GLU A 53 -11.83 10.97 19.12
C GLU A 53 -10.69 11.80 18.52
N GLY A 54 -11.01 12.77 17.70
CA GLY A 54 -10.02 13.62 17.04
C GLY A 54 -9.58 13.18 15.67
N THR A 55 -10.05 12.02 15.17
CA THR A 55 -9.80 11.60 13.79
C THR A 55 -10.77 12.28 12.83
N ASP A 56 -10.37 12.36 11.55
CA ASP A 56 -11.20 12.86 10.46
C ASP A 56 -11.21 11.82 9.33
N PRO A 57 -11.91 10.68 9.51
CA PRO A 57 -11.87 9.60 8.54
C PRO A 57 -12.56 9.98 7.23
N ALA A 58 -11.97 9.53 6.11
CA ALA A 58 -12.54 9.72 4.78
C ALA A 58 -13.85 8.95 4.60
N VAL A 59 -14.06 7.88 5.37
CA VAL A 59 -15.26 7.04 5.37
C VAL A 59 -15.72 6.85 6.81
N GLY A 60 -17.01 7.02 7.06
CA GLY A 60 -17.58 6.80 8.38
C GLY A 60 -17.39 7.98 9.34
N GLU A 61 -17.58 7.72 10.61
CA GLU A 61 -17.55 8.69 11.70
C GLU A 61 -16.63 8.22 12.81
N ALA A 62 -16.01 9.17 13.51
CA ALA A 62 -15.26 8.86 14.72
C ALA A 62 -16.17 8.20 15.76
N GLY A 63 -15.65 7.21 16.46
CA GLY A 63 -16.38 6.51 17.52
C GLY A 63 -17.28 5.38 17.05
N ARG A 64 -17.35 5.10 15.74
CA ARG A 64 -18.14 4.01 15.19
C ARG A 64 -17.28 3.07 14.37
N GLU A 65 -17.39 1.77 14.64
CA GLU A 65 -16.70 0.76 13.84
C GLU A 65 -17.29 0.68 12.44
N GLU A 66 -16.45 0.75 11.44
CA GLU A 66 -16.82 0.67 10.03
C GLU A 66 -16.26 -0.60 9.40
N ARG A 67 -17.00 -1.13 8.42
CA ARG A 67 -16.53 -2.19 7.52
C ARG A 67 -16.58 -1.65 6.11
N VAL A 68 -15.44 -1.70 5.43
CA VAL A 68 -15.33 -1.15 4.07
C VAL A 68 -14.81 -2.21 3.12
N SER A 69 -15.36 -2.21 1.91
CA SER A 69 -14.80 -3.02 0.84
C SER A 69 -13.54 -2.36 0.34
N GLU A 70 -12.46 -3.13 0.27
CA GLU A 70 -11.19 -2.61 -0.23
C GLU A 70 -10.39 -3.72 -0.88
N LEU A 71 -9.30 -3.33 -1.53
CA LEU A 71 -8.36 -4.25 -2.15
C LEU A 71 -7.08 -4.29 -1.33
N ARG A 72 -6.53 -5.50 -1.17
CA ARG A 72 -5.16 -5.69 -0.70
C ARG A 72 -4.28 -5.75 -1.95
N VAL A 73 -3.25 -4.92 -1.98
CA VAL A 73 -2.34 -4.80 -3.13
C VAL A 73 -0.93 -5.11 -2.67
N GLU A 74 -0.18 -5.88 -3.48
CA GLU A 74 1.21 -6.23 -3.19
C GLU A 74 2.09 -5.95 -4.40
N THR A 75 3.28 -5.43 -4.14
CA THR A 75 4.31 -5.29 -5.16
C THR A 75 5.69 -5.43 -4.54
N VAL A 76 6.70 -5.60 -5.38
CA VAL A 76 8.10 -5.68 -4.93
C VAL A 76 8.78 -4.34 -5.18
N VAL A 77 9.67 -3.96 -4.28
CA VAL A 77 10.37 -2.68 -4.34
C VAL A 77 11.85 -2.93 -4.03
N PRO A 78 12.79 -2.37 -4.80
CA PRO A 78 14.18 -2.37 -4.37
C PRO A 78 14.30 -1.72 -2.99
N ALA A 79 15.03 -2.35 -2.07
CA ALA A 79 15.07 -1.90 -0.69
C ALA A 79 15.49 -0.43 -0.56
N GLY A 80 16.40 0.03 -1.42
CA GLY A 80 16.86 1.42 -1.42
C GLY A 80 15.83 2.44 -1.88
N LEU A 81 14.71 2.00 -2.48
CA LEU A 81 13.65 2.88 -2.99
C LEU A 81 12.38 2.84 -2.14
N ILE A 82 12.40 2.10 -1.01
CA ILE A 82 11.17 1.92 -0.24
C ILE A 82 10.64 3.22 0.34
N ASP A 83 11.48 4.10 0.81
CA ASP A 83 11.03 5.37 1.37
C ASP A 83 10.33 6.23 0.32
N ALA A 84 10.87 6.27 -0.90
CA ALA A 84 10.25 7.00 -2.01
C ALA A 84 8.92 6.36 -2.42
N ALA A 85 8.86 5.02 -2.46
CA ALA A 85 7.63 4.30 -2.80
C ALA A 85 6.52 4.53 -1.76
N VAL A 86 6.86 4.50 -0.47
CA VAL A 86 5.91 4.76 0.61
C VAL A 86 5.42 6.21 0.55
N ALA A 87 6.31 7.18 0.33
CA ALA A 87 5.91 8.57 0.20
C ALA A 87 4.93 8.78 -0.96
N ALA A 88 5.19 8.14 -2.10
CA ALA A 88 4.30 8.20 -3.26
C ALA A 88 2.94 7.55 -2.97
N LEU A 89 2.94 6.41 -2.29
CA LEU A 89 1.71 5.73 -1.88
C LEU A 89 0.85 6.62 -0.98
N VAL A 90 1.44 7.17 0.06
CA VAL A 90 0.71 8.03 1.01
C VAL A 90 0.13 9.25 0.33
N ALA A 91 0.88 9.87 -0.57
CA ALA A 91 0.41 11.05 -1.32
C ALA A 91 -0.76 10.74 -2.25
N ALA A 92 -0.81 9.51 -2.80
CA ALA A 92 -1.87 9.11 -3.74
C ALA A 92 -3.07 8.46 -3.06
N HIS A 93 -2.94 8.07 -1.79
CA HIS A 93 -3.99 7.35 -1.07
C HIS A 93 -5.03 8.33 -0.51
N PRO A 94 -6.34 8.00 -0.58
CA PRO A 94 -7.38 8.92 -0.11
C PRO A 94 -7.56 8.98 1.40
N TYR A 95 -6.99 8.03 2.17
CA TYR A 95 -7.18 7.98 3.62
C TYR A 95 -6.22 8.90 4.35
N GLU A 96 -6.67 9.41 5.50
CA GLU A 96 -5.85 10.20 6.42
C GLU A 96 -4.61 9.42 6.87
N GLU A 97 -4.81 8.17 7.25
CA GLU A 97 -3.74 7.26 7.66
C GLU A 97 -3.89 5.93 6.90
N PRO A 98 -3.27 5.78 5.73
CA PRO A 98 -3.37 4.55 4.97
C PRO A 98 -2.71 3.38 5.70
N ALA A 99 -3.34 2.20 5.62
CA ALA A 99 -2.73 0.99 6.14
C ALA A 99 -1.78 0.42 5.09
N TYR A 100 -0.52 0.24 5.45
CA TYR A 100 0.47 -0.41 4.60
C TYR A 100 1.51 -1.12 5.45
N ASP A 101 2.17 -2.09 4.85
CA ASP A 101 3.22 -2.87 5.50
C ASP A 101 4.38 -3.08 4.54
N VAL A 102 5.59 -3.18 5.09
CA VAL A 102 6.79 -3.49 4.34
C VAL A 102 7.38 -4.77 4.91
N TYR A 103 7.52 -5.79 4.07
CA TYR A 103 8.09 -7.07 4.48
C TYR A 103 9.46 -7.26 3.85
N PRO A 104 10.50 -7.59 4.63
CA PRO A 104 11.76 -7.99 4.05
C PRO A 104 11.61 -9.31 3.31
N LEU A 105 12.22 -9.44 2.13
CA LEU A 105 12.19 -10.65 1.34
C LEU A 105 13.53 -11.34 1.39
N LEU A 106 13.50 -12.66 1.60
CA LEU A 106 14.70 -13.48 1.52
C LEU A 106 15.00 -13.74 0.05
N GLU A 107 16.26 -13.59 -0.32
CA GLU A 107 16.72 -13.97 -1.65
C GLU A 107 16.94 -15.49 -1.70
N ALA A 108 16.39 -16.12 -2.71
CA ALA A 108 16.51 -17.56 -2.89
C ALA A 108 17.69 -17.93 -3.78
#